data_416f9f588533c69daaa96cc887924feb
#
_entry.id   416f9f588533c69daaa96cc887924feb
#
_cell.length_a   1.000
_cell.length_b   1.000
_cell.length_c   1.000
_cell.angle_alpha   90.00
_cell.angle_beta   90.00
_cell.angle_gamma   90.00
#
_symmetry.space_group_name_H-M   'P 1'
#
loop_
_entity.id
_entity.type
_entity.pdbx_description
1 polymer ?
#
loop_
_entity_poly.entity_id
_entity_poly.type
_entity_poly.pdbx_seq_one_letter_code
_entity_poly.pdbx_strand_id
1 'polypeptide(L)'
;MKYYHATNFDNASSIIQDKEIRTGCDGIVYLADSVDNALKFVCLRAFAETIIVFEIDIPKDENKFVEETFDHNYKFFKCKSYGYPKNISTSWVTTVLQSQPK
;
A
#
# COMPACT_ATOMS: atom_id res chain seq x y z
N MET A 1 2.58 -9.91 -9.98
CA MET A 1 3.36 -8.66 -9.91
C MET A 1 3.36 -8.13 -8.48
N LYS A 2 4.46 -7.57 -8.06
CA LYS A 2 4.62 -7.10 -6.69
C LYS A 2 4.32 -5.62 -6.57
N TYR A 3 3.53 -5.29 -5.55
CA TYR A 3 3.19 -3.93 -5.18
C TYR A 3 3.39 -3.77 -3.67
N TYR A 4 3.31 -2.53 -3.21
CA TYR A 4 3.59 -2.19 -1.82
C TYR A 4 2.51 -1.27 -1.28
N HIS A 5 2.06 -1.53 -0.06
CA HIS A 5 1.05 -0.73 0.63
C HIS A 5 1.59 -0.34 2.00
N ALA A 6 1.72 0.96 2.25
CA ALA A 6 2.23 1.48 3.51
C ALA A 6 1.08 1.99 4.38
N THR A 7 1.14 1.68 5.67
CA THR A 7 0.13 2.11 6.63
C THR A 7 0.75 2.23 8.02
N ASN A 8 0.02 2.82 8.97
CA ASN A 8 0.48 2.90 10.34
C ASN A 8 0.32 1.56 11.05
N PHE A 9 0.91 1.45 12.25
CA PHE A 9 0.93 0.21 13.03
C PHE A 9 -0.49 -0.25 13.38
N ASP A 10 -1.37 0.65 13.80
CA ASP A 10 -2.72 0.29 14.22
C ASP A 10 -3.54 -0.28 13.05
N ASN A 11 -3.46 0.36 11.89
CA ASN A 11 -4.13 -0.15 10.69
C ASN A 11 -3.53 -1.48 10.23
N ALA A 12 -2.21 -1.65 10.34
CA ALA A 12 -1.56 -2.91 10.00
C ALA A 12 -2.06 -4.05 10.89
N SER A 13 -2.23 -3.79 12.19
CA SER A 13 -2.79 -4.77 13.13
C SER A 13 -4.20 -5.17 12.74
N SER A 14 -5.03 -4.21 12.35
CA SER A 14 -6.40 -4.47 11.87
C SER A 14 -6.39 -5.31 10.59
N ILE A 15 -5.49 -5.01 9.66
CA ILE A 15 -5.35 -5.76 8.40
C ILE A 15 -5.01 -7.22 8.69
N ILE A 16 -4.06 -7.46 9.59
CA ILE A 16 -3.65 -8.82 9.96
C ILE A 16 -4.81 -9.56 10.62
N GLN A 17 -5.53 -8.90 11.52
CA GLN A 17 -6.67 -9.48 12.23
C GLN A 17 -7.82 -9.79 11.27
N ASP A 18 -8.15 -8.89 10.37
CA ASP A 18 -9.25 -9.03 9.41
C ASP A 18 -8.88 -9.90 8.21
N LYS A 19 -7.59 -10.19 8.03
CA LYS A 19 -7.03 -10.97 6.91
C LYS A 19 -7.27 -10.35 5.55
N GLU A 20 -7.44 -9.03 5.52
CA GLU A 20 -7.58 -8.28 4.26
C GLU A 20 -7.18 -6.82 4.42
N ILE A 21 -6.70 -6.23 3.33
CA ILE A 21 -6.50 -4.79 3.20
C ILE A 21 -7.77 -4.23 2.57
N ARG A 22 -8.47 -3.36 3.30
CA ARG A 22 -9.74 -2.81 2.84
C ARG A 22 -9.53 -1.62 1.93
N THR A 23 -10.43 -1.46 0.97
CA THR A 23 -10.46 -0.26 0.15
C THR A 23 -10.78 0.97 1.01
N GLY A 24 -10.31 2.13 0.56
CA GLY A 24 -10.74 3.41 1.13
C GLY A 24 -12.19 3.73 0.77
N CYS A 25 -12.65 4.91 1.15
CA CYS A 25 -14.04 5.35 0.88
C CYS A 25 -14.34 5.48 -0.61
N ASP A 26 -13.32 5.58 -1.44
CA ASP A 26 -13.45 5.61 -2.91
C ASP A 26 -13.48 4.21 -3.55
N GLY A 27 -13.39 3.15 -2.75
CA GLY A 27 -13.41 1.78 -3.24
C GLY A 27 -12.08 1.29 -3.79
N ILE A 28 -10.98 1.96 -3.49
CA ILE A 28 -9.66 1.66 -4.07
C ILE A 28 -8.65 1.42 -2.96
N VAL A 29 -7.80 0.38 -3.14
CA VAL A 29 -6.57 0.20 -2.36
C VAL A 29 -5.42 0.81 -3.14
N TYR A 30 -4.75 1.81 -2.59
CA TYR A 30 -3.63 2.47 -3.25
C TYR A 30 -2.34 1.72 -2.99
N LEU A 31 -1.57 1.52 -4.05
CA LEU A 31 -0.35 0.73 -4.07
C LEU A 31 0.80 1.53 -4.68
N ALA A 32 2.03 1.15 -4.34
CA ALA A 32 3.24 1.68 -4.95
C ALA A 32 4.03 0.55 -5.61
N ASP A 33 4.96 0.90 -6.47
CA ASP A 33 5.79 -0.07 -7.18
C ASP A 33 7.11 -0.37 -6.44
N SER A 34 7.38 0.31 -5.34
CA SER A 34 8.56 0.07 -4.49
C SER A 34 8.28 0.46 -3.05
N VAL A 35 9.12 -0.05 -2.13
CA VAL A 35 9.04 0.32 -0.71
C VAL A 35 9.28 1.83 -0.55
N ASP A 36 10.26 2.38 -1.24
CA ASP A 36 10.58 3.81 -1.15
C ASP A 36 9.41 4.67 -1.59
N ASN A 37 8.74 4.32 -2.68
CA ASN A 37 7.57 5.06 -3.15
C ASN A 37 6.38 4.90 -2.21
N ALA A 38 6.18 3.73 -1.62
CA ALA A 38 5.14 3.52 -0.62
C ALA A 38 5.37 4.42 0.60
N LEU A 39 6.61 4.54 1.06
CA LEU A 39 6.96 5.41 2.18
C LEU A 39 6.77 6.90 1.85
N LYS A 40 6.96 7.31 0.60
CA LYS A 40 6.70 8.67 0.17
C LYS A 40 5.23 9.05 0.32
N PHE A 41 4.32 8.11 0.09
CA PHE A 41 2.87 8.36 0.21
C PHE A 41 2.45 8.68 1.65
N VAL A 42 3.24 8.27 2.63
CA VAL A 42 2.98 8.53 4.05
C VAL A 42 4.11 9.33 4.69
N CYS A 43 4.80 10.15 3.91
CA CYS A 43 6.08 10.77 4.29
C CYS A 43 6.03 11.55 5.62
N LEU A 44 4.97 12.31 5.86
CA LEU A 44 4.82 13.06 7.10
C LEU A 44 4.61 12.13 8.30
N ARG A 45 3.86 11.05 8.09
CA ARG A 45 3.61 10.06 9.14
C ARG A 45 4.86 9.24 9.45
N ALA A 46 5.71 9.00 8.44
CA ALA A 46 6.93 8.22 8.61
C ALA A 46 7.96 8.91 9.52
N PHE A 47 7.85 10.23 9.71
CA PHE A 47 8.69 10.94 10.69
C PHE A 47 8.18 10.82 12.12
N ALA A 48 6.89 10.60 12.31
CA ALA A 48 6.25 10.66 13.62
C ALA A 48 5.87 9.30 14.19
N GLU A 49 5.72 8.27 13.34
CA GLU A 49 5.22 6.97 13.78
C GLU A 49 5.85 5.83 12.99
N THR A 50 5.71 4.62 13.54
CA THR A 50 6.14 3.40 12.86
C THR A 50 5.21 3.13 11.69
N ILE A 51 5.78 2.90 10.52
CA ILE A 51 5.04 2.57 9.30
C ILE A 51 5.31 1.11 8.95
N ILE A 52 4.25 0.40 8.61
CA ILE A 52 4.32 -0.98 8.14
C ILE A 52 4.07 -0.97 6.63
N VAL A 53 4.93 -1.65 5.90
CA VAL A 53 4.80 -1.80 4.45
C VAL A 53 4.54 -3.27 4.14
N PHE A 54 3.41 -3.53 3.49
CA PHE A 54 3.08 -4.86 3.00
C PHE A 54 3.57 -5.01 1.57
N GLU A 55 4.39 -6.03 1.32
CA GLU A 55 4.72 -6.45 -0.04
C GLU A 55 3.63 -7.41 -0.49
N ILE A 56 2.98 -7.11 -1.61
CA ILE A 56 1.81 -7.83 -2.07
C ILE A 56 2.11 -8.38 -3.47
N ASP A 57 1.93 -9.67 -3.64
CA ASP A 57 2.04 -10.31 -4.96
C ASP A 57 0.63 -10.55 -5.50
N ILE A 58 0.19 -9.66 -6.39
CA ILE A 58 -1.15 -9.76 -6.99
C ILE A 58 -1.12 -10.85 -8.06
N PRO A 59 -2.03 -11.84 -7.99
CA PRO A 59 -2.10 -12.89 -9.00
C PRO A 59 -2.24 -12.31 -10.42
N LYS A 60 -1.67 -13.01 -11.37
CA LYS A 60 -1.59 -12.54 -12.77
C LYS A 60 -2.97 -12.24 -13.36
N ASP A 61 -3.97 -13.05 -13.06
CA ASP A 61 -5.33 -12.87 -13.56
C ASP A 61 -6.05 -11.68 -12.90
N GLU A 62 -5.62 -11.27 -11.68
CA GLU A 62 -6.15 -10.11 -10.98
C GLU A 62 -5.37 -8.83 -11.28
N ASN A 63 -4.16 -8.95 -11.77
CA ASN A 63 -3.32 -7.79 -12.07
C ASN A 63 -3.92 -6.89 -13.16
N LYS A 64 -4.79 -7.42 -14.01
CA LYS A 64 -5.49 -6.63 -15.04
C LYS A 64 -6.41 -5.55 -14.45
N PHE A 65 -6.79 -5.66 -13.18
CA PHE A 65 -7.62 -4.68 -12.49
C PHE A 65 -6.82 -3.57 -11.83
N VAL A 66 -5.48 -3.69 -11.79
CA VAL A 66 -4.62 -2.65 -11.24
C VAL A 66 -4.45 -1.55 -12.26
N GLU A 67 -4.74 -0.30 -11.87
CA GLU A 67 -4.65 0.86 -12.75
C GLU A 67 -3.68 1.89 -12.19
N GLU A 68 -2.92 2.55 -13.07
CA GLU A 68 -2.13 3.72 -12.68
C GLU A 68 -3.07 4.85 -12.29
N THR A 69 -2.72 5.55 -11.22
CA THR A 69 -3.45 6.74 -10.79
C THR A 69 -2.54 7.96 -10.89
N PHE A 70 -3.14 9.11 -11.19
CA PHE A 70 -2.42 10.38 -11.30
C PHE A 70 -2.95 11.36 -10.26
N ASP A 71 -2.82 10.95 -8.99
CA ASP A 71 -3.26 11.75 -7.86
C ASP A 71 -2.19 12.77 -7.43
N HIS A 72 -2.40 13.41 -6.26
CA HIS A 72 -1.43 14.40 -5.75
C HIS A 72 -0.05 13.79 -5.46
N ASN A 73 0.04 12.48 -5.18
CA ASN A 73 1.33 11.83 -4.97
C ASN A 73 2.19 11.90 -6.22
N TYR A 74 1.58 11.68 -7.40
CA TYR A 74 2.29 11.85 -8.67
C TYR A 74 2.80 13.28 -8.83
N LYS A 75 1.97 14.28 -8.50
CA LYS A 75 2.33 15.70 -8.65
C LYS A 75 3.48 16.09 -7.73
N PHE A 76 3.46 15.65 -6.46
CA PHE A 76 4.43 16.07 -5.47
C PHE A 76 5.71 15.24 -5.49
N PHE A 77 5.61 13.93 -5.68
CA PHE A 77 6.74 13.02 -5.52
C PHE A 77 7.27 12.48 -6.84
N LYS A 78 6.61 12.79 -7.94
CA LYS A 78 6.99 12.31 -9.28
C LYS A 78 7.07 10.77 -9.36
N CYS A 79 6.31 10.08 -8.52
CA CYS A 79 6.21 8.63 -8.54
C CYS A 79 4.79 8.20 -8.86
N LYS A 80 4.69 7.06 -9.50
CA LYS A 80 3.40 6.50 -9.87
C LYS A 80 2.74 5.86 -8.67
N SER A 81 1.42 6.01 -8.57
CA SER A 81 0.61 5.18 -7.69
C SER A 81 -0.31 4.30 -8.52
N TYR A 82 -0.73 3.21 -7.92
CA TYR A 82 -1.59 2.22 -8.56
C TYR A 82 -2.80 1.99 -7.67
N GLY A 83 -3.92 1.67 -8.29
CA GLY A 83 -5.16 1.39 -7.56
C GLY A 83 -5.68 0.00 -7.89
N TYR A 84 -6.10 -0.74 -6.86
CA TYR A 84 -6.80 -2.00 -7.00
C TYR A 84 -8.22 -1.83 -6.47
N PRO A 85 -9.27 -2.17 -7.25
CA PRO A 85 -10.65 -1.77 -6.95
C PRO A 85 -11.39 -2.70 -5.99
N LYS A 86 -10.69 -3.53 -5.24
CA LYS A 86 -11.27 -4.49 -4.29
C LYS A 86 -10.40 -4.59 -3.05
N ASN A 87 -10.94 -5.19 -1.99
CA ASN A 87 -10.13 -5.56 -0.84
C ASN A 87 -9.07 -6.59 -1.25
N ILE A 88 -7.89 -6.49 -0.64
CA ILE A 88 -6.76 -7.38 -0.95
C ILE A 88 -6.62 -8.39 0.19
N SER A 89 -6.67 -9.69 -0.16
CA SER A 89 -6.46 -10.76 0.82
C SER A 89 -5.01 -10.76 1.33
N THR A 90 -4.83 -10.96 2.63
CA THR A 90 -3.49 -11.10 3.21
C THR A 90 -2.77 -12.37 2.72
N SER A 91 -3.49 -13.31 2.09
CA SER A 91 -2.85 -14.46 1.46
C SER A 91 -1.92 -14.05 0.30
N TRP A 92 -2.09 -12.85 -0.25
CA TRP A 92 -1.20 -12.30 -1.29
C TRP A 92 -0.01 -11.53 -0.71
N VAL A 93 0.02 -11.32 0.60
CA VAL A 93 1.14 -10.63 1.24
C VAL A 93 2.31 -11.59 1.38
N THR A 94 3.45 -11.22 0.79
CA THR A 94 4.65 -12.06 0.81
C THR A 94 5.65 -11.63 1.86
N THR A 95 5.66 -10.35 2.22
CA THR A 95 6.60 -9.80 3.19
C THR A 95 5.97 -8.60 3.90
N VAL A 96 6.27 -8.47 5.18
CA VAL A 96 5.87 -7.32 5.99
C VAL A 96 7.13 -6.63 6.47
N LEU A 97 7.29 -5.35 6.13
CA LEU A 97 8.45 -4.55 6.47
C LEU A 97 8.06 -3.46 7.47
N GLN A 98 8.98 -3.12 8.36
CA GLN A 98 8.73 -2.08 9.37
C GLN A 98 9.73 -0.95 9.21
N SER A 99 9.23 0.27 9.13
CA SER A 99 10.03 1.49 9.10
C SER A 99 9.83 2.25 10.41
N GLN A 100 10.92 2.50 11.13
CA GLN A 100 10.87 3.22 12.39
C GLN A 100 10.81 4.72 12.16
N PRO A 101 10.24 5.50 13.10
CA PRO A 101 10.28 6.97 13.05
C PRO A 101 11.73 7.47 12.98
N LYS A 102 11.93 8.51 12.21
CA LYS A 102 13.25 9.13 12.06
C LYS A 102 13.45 10.28 13.01
#